data_336c78ca2276cb9490d8c8a279e6282d
#
_entry.id   336c78ca2276cb9490d8c8a279e6282d
#
_cell.length_a   1.000
_cell.length_b   1.000
_cell.length_c   1.000
_cell.angle_alpha   90.00
_cell.angle_beta   90.00
_cell.angle_gamma   90.00
#
_symmetry.space_group_name_H-M   'P 1'
#
loop_
_entity.id
_entity.type
_entity.pdbx_description
1 polymer ?
#
loop_
_entity_poly.entity_id
_entity_poly.type
_entity_poly.pdbx_seq_one_letter_code
_entity_poly.pdbx_strand_id
1 'polypeptide(L)'
;MFISFEGTEGVGKSTLIATLQQALIELGFDVVLTREPGGTPLAEKIRDLLLQPDQESMSVQTELLLLYAARAQHLSHVILPALAQGKIVLCDRFVDASLAYQHGGRQMPREDIDLLTQQFVAKLPDLTFWLDAPVEVGMQRAKNRGALDRFEQEKMDFFGRVREVYAQIAREDAQRVLRIDATQSAEHIAQVALTHVTAKLKY
;
A
#
# COMPACT_ATOMS: atom_id res chain seq x y z
N MET A 1 16.64 -0.46 -1.58
CA MET A 1 15.59 0.44 -2.08
C MET A 1 14.24 -0.05 -1.59
N PHE A 2 13.38 0.84 -1.09
CA PHE A 2 12.05 0.49 -0.58
C PHE A 2 10.95 1.12 -1.45
N ILE A 3 10.03 0.30 -2.00
CA ILE A 3 8.96 0.71 -2.91
C ILE A 3 7.62 0.25 -2.35
N SER A 4 6.64 1.15 -2.23
CA SER A 4 5.25 0.80 -1.91
C SER A 4 4.33 0.94 -3.13
N PHE A 5 3.24 0.18 -3.10
CA PHE A 5 2.19 0.18 -4.12
C PHE A 5 0.86 0.50 -3.47
N GLU A 6 0.22 1.55 -3.94
CA GLU A 6 -0.96 2.14 -3.35
C GLU A 6 -2.12 2.22 -4.33
N GLY A 7 -3.31 2.44 -3.82
CA GLY A 7 -4.54 2.57 -4.59
C GLY A 7 -5.67 1.74 -4.00
N THR A 8 -6.88 1.97 -4.47
CA THR A 8 -8.08 1.26 -4.01
C THR A 8 -8.06 -0.23 -4.43
N GLU A 9 -9.10 -0.95 -4.10
CA GLU A 9 -9.24 -2.37 -4.43
C GLU A 9 -9.41 -2.57 -5.94
N GLY A 10 -8.93 -3.70 -6.45
CA GLY A 10 -9.10 -4.10 -7.86
C GLY A 10 -8.33 -3.28 -8.91
N VAL A 11 -7.49 -2.31 -8.51
CA VAL A 11 -6.75 -1.45 -9.46
C VAL A 11 -5.54 -2.13 -10.12
N GLY A 12 -5.20 -3.39 -9.75
CA GLY A 12 -4.13 -4.15 -10.40
C GLY A 12 -2.77 -4.14 -9.67
N LYS A 13 -2.71 -3.72 -8.39
CA LYS A 13 -1.46 -3.71 -7.60
C LYS A 13 -0.70 -5.05 -7.65
N SER A 14 -1.37 -6.15 -7.34
CA SER A 14 -0.73 -7.48 -7.29
C SER A 14 -0.14 -7.90 -8.62
N THR A 15 -0.78 -7.56 -9.74
CA THR A 15 -0.27 -7.82 -11.10
C THR A 15 1.00 -7.02 -11.36
N LEU A 16 0.97 -5.70 -11.07
CA LEU A 16 2.15 -4.85 -11.23
C LEU A 16 3.32 -5.33 -10.37
N ILE A 17 3.05 -5.64 -9.10
CA ILE A 17 4.08 -6.10 -8.15
C ILE A 17 4.75 -7.37 -8.66
N ALA A 18 3.98 -8.37 -9.10
CA ALA A 18 4.53 -9.63 -9.63
C ALA A 18 5.37 -9.41 -10.88
N THR A 19 4.89 -8.59 -11.83
CA THR A 19 5.63 -8.28 -13.06
C THR A 19 6.92 -7.52 -12.77
N LEU A 20 6.87 -6.53 -11.87
CA LEU A 20 8.04 -5.74 -11.49
C LEU A 20 9.07 -6.58 -10.71
N GLN A 21 8.60 -7.46 -9.82
CA GLN A 21 9.47 -8.41 -9.11
C GLN A 21 10.25 -9.27 -10.09
N GLN A 22 9.58 -9.89 -11.05
CA GLN A 22 10.21 -10.74 -12.05
C GLN A 22 11.25 -9.97 -12.86
N ALA A 23 10.90 -8.78 -13.35
CA ALA A 23 11.81 -7.95 -14.13
C ALA A 23 13.07 -7.53 -13.34
N LEU A 24 12.91 -7.20 -12.05
CA LEU A 24 14.05 -6.84 -11.20
C LEU A 24 14.95 -8.03 -10.89
N ILE A 25 14.39 -9.24 -10.71
CA ILE A 25 15.16 -10.47 -10.53
C ILE A 25 15.97 -10.79 -11.82
N GLU A 26 15.37 -10.64 -12.99
CA GLU A 26 16.04 -10.83 -14.29
C GLU A 26 17.19 -9.82 -14.51
N LEU A 27 17.08 -8.63 -13.91
CA LEU A 27 18.15 -7.63 -13.88
C LEU A 27 19.23 -7.91 -12.81
N GLY A 28 19.11 -9.01 -12.05
CA GLY A 28 20.10 -9.45 -11.06
C GLY A 28 19.93 -8.85 -9.66
N PHE A 29 18.78 -8.26 -9.34
CA PHE A 29 18.53 -7.72 -8.00
C PHE A 29 17.90 -8.76 -7.07
N ASP A 30 18.29 -8.73 -5.79
CA ASP A 30 17.62 -9.45 -4.73
C ASP A 30 16.35 -8.67 -4.31
N VAL A 31 15.18 -9.30 -4.46
CA VAL A 31 13.89 -8.68 -4.20
C VAL A 31 13.15 -9.37 -3.07
N VAL A 32 12.68 -8.60 -2.10
CA VAL A 32 11.76 -9.05 -1.05
C VAL A 32 10.37 -8.52 -1.35
N LEU A 33 9.42 -9.44 -1.49
CA LEU A 33 8.01 -9.12 -1.65
C LEU A 33 7.29 -9.21 -0.30
N THR A 34 6.53 -8.19 0.05
CA THR A 34 5.78 -8.12 1.31
C THR A 34 4.51 -7.27 1.17
N ARG A 35 3.73 -7.16 2.25
CA ARG A 35 2.47 -6.39 2.24
C ARG A 35 2.10 -5.86 3.62
N GLU A 36 1.22 -4.86 3.66
CA GLU A 36 0.58 -4.39 4.90
C GLU A 36 -0.96 -4.41 4.81
N PRO A 37 -1.64 -4.63 5.94
CA PRO A 37 -1.08 -5.19 7.17
C PRO A 37 -0.63 -6.63 6.95
N GLY A 38 0.47 -7.06 7.62
CA GLY A 38 1.01 -8.41 7.47
C GLY A 38 2.55 -8.44 7.39
N GLY A 39 3.08 -9.46 6.71
CA GLY A 39 4.50 -9.63 6.44
C GLY A 39 5.30 -10.34 7.54
N THR A 40 4.74 -10.55 8.74
CA THR A 40 5.32 -11.39 9.80
C THR A 40 4.25 -12.25 10.45
N PRO A 41 4.59 -13.37 11.12
CA PRO A 41 3.56 -14.21 11.76
C PRO A 41 2.69 -13.46 12.77
N LEU A 42 3.23 -12.47 13.49
CA LEU A 42 2.44 -11.64 14.40
C LEU A 42 1.57 -10.63 13.63
N ALA A 43 2.13 -9.96 12.63
CA ALA A 43 1.40 -8.98 11.83
C ALA A 43 0.29 -9.64 11.00
N GLU A 44 0.44 -10.90 10.55
CA GLU A 44 -0.62 -11.66 9.89
C GLU A 44 -1.80 -11.96 10.85
N LYS A 45 -1.54 -12.27 12.13
CA LYS A 45 -2.62 -12.40 13.13
C LYS A 45 -3.38 -11.10 13.34
N ILE A 46 -2.67 -9.97 13.33
CA ILE A 46 -3.31 -8.63 13.41
C ILE A 46 -4.12 -8.36 12.13
N ARG A 47 -3.61 -8.76 10.96
CA ARG A 47 -4.35 -8.67 9.70
C ARG A 47 -5.66 -9.46 9.76
N ASP A 48 -5.63 -10.68 10.30
CA ASP A 48 -6.84 -11.50 10.44
C ASP A 48 -7.89 -10.77 11.29
N LEU A 49 -7.48 -10.15 12.41
CA LEU A 49 -8.38 -9.33 13.24
C LEU A 49 -8.95 -8.12 12.47
N LEU A 50 -8.12 -7.47 11.64
CA LEU A 50 -8.52 -6.27 10.90
C LEU A 50 -9.49 -6.56 9.73
N LEU A 51 -9.36 -7.73 9.08
CA LEU A 51 -10.08 -8.05 7.85
C LEU A 51 -11.34 -8.88 8.07
N GLN A 52 -11.44 -9.60 9.19
CA GLN A 52 -12.64 -10.38 9.48
C GLN A 52 -13.85 -9.47 9.72
N PRO A 53 -15.00 -9.77 9.10
CA PRO A 53 -16.26 -9.13 9.47
C PRO A 53 -16.70 -9.68 10.83
N ASP A 54 -16.41 -8.95 11.89
CA ASP A 54 -16.68 -9.36 13.27
C ASP A 54 -18.11 -9.06 13.71
N GLN A 55 -18.55 -9.79 14.79
CA GLN A 55 -19.81 -9.53 15.49
C GLN A 55 -19.77 -8.21 16.28
N GLU A 56 -18.57 -7.79 16.73
CA GLU A 56 -18.32 -6.51 17.36
C GLU A 56 -17.73 -5.50 16.37
N SER A 57 -18.30 -4.30 16.29
CA SER A 57 -17.78 -3.25 15.44
C SER A 57 -16.49 -2.67 16.01
N MET A 58 -15.40 -2.76 15.24
CA MET A 58 -14.11 -2.18 15.63
C MET A 58 -14.16 -0.65 15.59
N SER A 59 -13.71 0.02 16.67
CA SER A 59 -13.56 1.48 16.66
C SER A 59 -12.47 1.92 15.68
N VAL A 60 -12.59 3.12 15.13
CA VAL A 60 -11.59 3.66 14.17
C VAL A 60 -10.21 3.83 14.81
N GLN A 61 -10.16 4.12 16.11
CA GLN A 61 -8.91 4.22 16.87
C GLN A 61 -8.27 2.84 17.05
N THR A 62 -9.05 1.80 17.35
CA THR A 62 -8.55 0.41 17.45
C THR A 62 -7.99 -0.05 16.10
N GLU A 63 -8.72 0.24 15.00
CA GLU A 63 -8.27 -0.06 13.64
C GLU A 63 -6.91 0.58 13.35
N LEU A 64 -6.75 1.87 13.63
CA LEU A 64 -5.50 2.61 13.41
C LEU A 64 -4.35 2.05 14.27
N LEU A 65 -4.58 1.80 15.56
CA LEU A 65 -3.55 1.28 16.45
C LEU A 65 -3.09 -0.13 16.06
N LEU A 66 -3.99 -1.01 15.63
CA LEU A 66 -3.65 -2.34 15.13
C LEU A 66 -2.83 -2.27 13.84
N LEU A 67 -3.19 -1.36 12.91
CA LEU A 67 -2.40 -1.14 11.68
C LEU A 67 -0.96 -0.72 12.01
N TYR A 68 -0.78 0.21 12.96
CA TYR A 68 0.55 0.67 13.35
C TYR A 68 1.32 -0.35 14.18
N ALA A 69 0.66 -1.18 14.99
CA ALA A 69 1.29 -2.31 15.68
C ALA A 69 1.84 -3.34 14.67
N ALA A 70 1.03 -3.70 13.67
CA ALA A 70 1.47 -4.59 12.59
C ALA A 70 2.65 -3.99 11.80
N ARG A 71 2.59 -2.70 11.45
CA ARG A 71 3.63 -1.97 10.72
C ARG A 71 4.95 -1.89 11.49
N ALA A 72 4.92 -1.58 12.78
CA ALA A 72 6.12 -1.54 13.60
C ALA A 72 6.83 -2.90 13.63
N GLN A 73 6.07 -3.99 13.80
CA GLN A 73 6.59 -5.36 13.74
C GLN A 73 7.17 -5.68 12.36
N HIS A 74 6.46 -5.33 11.29
CA HIS A 74 6.85 -5.56 9.91
C HIS A 74 8.13 -4.80 9.52
N LEU A 75 8.21 -3.51 9.86
CA LEU A 75 9.41 -2.71 9.65
C LEU A 75 10.64 -3.34 10.30
N SER A 76 10.55 -3.69 11.59
CA SER A 76 11.70 -4.17 12.36
C SER A 76 12.18 -5.57 11.94
N HIS A 77 11.27 -6.45 11.46
CA HIS A 77 11.59 -7.85 11.19
C HIS A 77 11.76 -8.20 9.71
N VAL A 78 11.24 -7.38 8.80
CA VAL A 78 11.31 -7.66 7.35
C VAL A 78 11.95 -6.51 6.59
N ILE A 79 11.35 -5.31 6.66
CA ILE A 79 11.75 -4.22 5.77
C ILE A 79 13.17 -3.73 6.07
N LEU A 80 13.45 -3.33 7.31
CA LEU A 80 14.77 -2.79 7.68
C LEU A 80 15.90 -3.81 7.53
N PRO A 81 15.73 -5.10 7.94
CA PRO A 81 16.76 -6.11 7.69
C PRO A 81 17.02 -6.37 6.20
N ALA A 82 15.98 -6.38 5.36
CA ALA A 82 16.14 -6.55 3.92
C ALA A 82 16.90 -5.37 3.28
N LEU A 83 16.55 -4.15 3.67
CA LEU A 83 17.24 -2.94 3.21
C LEU A 83 18.71 -2.90 3.67
N ALA A 84 19.01 -3.33 4.89
CA ALA A 84 20.37 -3.43 5.41
C ALA A 84 21.24 -4.45 4.63
N GLN A 85 20.61 -5.44 3.99
CA GLN A 85 21.26 -6.40 3.09
C GLN A 85 21.35 -5.89 1.63
N GLY A 86 20.97 -4.65 1.35
CA GLY A 86 20.99 -4.07 0.01
C GLY A 86 19.87 -4.55 -0.92
N LYS A 87 18.87 -5.27 -0.40
CA LYS A 87 17.76 -5.81 -1.19
C LYS A 87 16.75 -4.72 -1.59
N ILE A 88 16.03 -4.97 -2.66
CA ILE A 88 14.86 -4.17 -3.03
C ILE A 88 13.64 -4.74 -2.30
N VAL A 89 12.90 -3.89 -1.57
CA VAL A 89 11.66 -4.27 -0.91
C VAL A 89 10.47 -3.72 -1.71
N LEU A 90 9.59 -4.61 -2.14
CA LEU A 90 8.30 -4.29 -2.79
C LEU A 90 7.18 -4.58 -1.78
N CYS A 91 6.43 -3.56 -1.39
CA CYS A 91 5.38 -3.66 -0.37
C CYS A 91 4.01 -3.26 -0.92
N ASP A 92 3.05 -4.19 -0.90
CA ASP A 92 1.64 -3.87 -1.20
C ASP A 92 1.05 -3.13 0.00
N ARG A 93 0.83 -1.82 -0.15
CA ARG A 93 0.43 -0.83 0.85
C ARG A 93 1.49 -0.53 1.91
N PHE A 94 1.47 0.71 2.39
CA PHE A 94 2.28 1.18 3.51
C PHE A 94 1.59 2.37 4.21
N VAL A 95 2.34 3.38 4.67
CA VAL A 95 1.82 4.55 5.41
C VAL A 95 0.76 5.33 4.62
N ASP A 96 0.96 5.51 3.31
CA ASP A 96 0.03 6.27 2.48
C ASP A 96 -1.37 5.63 2.46
N ALA A 97 -1.47 4.30 2.61
CA ALA A 97 -2.74 3.62 2.82
C ALA A 97 -3.44 4.06 4.12
N SER A 98 -2.70 4.27 5.22
CA SER A 98 -3.30 4.74 6.47
C SER A 98 -3.82 6.17 6.34
N LEU A 99 -3.10 7.06 5.65
CA LEU A 99 -3.62 8.39 5.33
C LEU A 99 -4.89 8.30 4.47
N ALA A 100 -4.87 7.48 3.43
CA ALA A 100 -6.01 7.37 2.54
C ALA A 100 -7.25 6.75 3.22
N TYR A 101 -7.08 5.64 3.95
CA TYR A 101 -8.18 4.86 4.52
C TYR A 101 -8.65 5.40 5.87
N GLN A 102 -7.75 5.69 6.83
CA GLN A 102 -8.13 6.14 8.16
C GLN A 102 -8.43 7.63 8.17
N HIS A 103 -7.60 8.50 7.54
CA HIS A 103 -7.95 9.91 7.43
C HIS A 103 -9.04 10.13 6.38
N GLY A 104 -8.83 9.75 5.12
CA GLY A 104 -9.81 9.97 4.06
C GLY A 104 -11.10 9.17 4.26
N GLY A 105 -10.99 7.85 4.32
CA GLY A 105 -12.12 6.92 4.42
C GLY A 105 -12.88 7.07 5.75
N ARG A 106 -12.21 6.87 6.89
CA ARG A 106 -12.78 6.94 8.25
C ARG A 106 -12.95 8.36 8.78
N GLN A 107 -12.39 9.36 8.09
CA GLN A 107 -12.45 10.78 8.49
C GLN A 107 -11.80 11.07 9.85
N MET A 108 -10.74 10.32 10.19
CA MET A 108 -9.93 10.60 11.37
C MET A 108 -9.06 11.86 11.15
N PRO A 109 -8.70 12.59 12.22
CA PRO A 109 -7.73 13.66 12.13
C PRO A 109 -6.40 13.18 11.49
N ARG A 110 -5.87 13.92 10.53
CA ARG A 110 -4.59 13.59 9.87
C ARG A 110 -3.44 13.57 10.88
N GLU A 111 -3.51 14.45 11.86
CA GLU A 111 -2.52 14.63 12.92
C GLU A 111 -2.29 13.33 13.72
N ASP A 112 -3.32 12.51 13.92
CA ASP A 112 -3.20 11.23 14.63
C ASP A 112 -2.34 10.24 13.83
N ILE A 113 -2.53 10.20 12.51
CA ILE A 113 -1.75 9.34 11.61
C ILE A 113 -0.31 9.86 11.49
N ASP A 114 -0.13 11.17 11.35
CA ASP A 114 1.17 11.80 11.23
C ASP A 114 2.00 11.59 12.51
N LEU A 115 1.38 11.69 13.69
CA LEU A 115 2.01 11.44 14.99
C LEU A 115 2.53 9.99 15.09
N LEU A 116 1.68 9.00 14.78
CA LEU A 116 2.07 7.60 14.81
C LEU A 116 3.15 7.30 13.77
N THR A 117 3.07 7.90 12.59
CA THR A 117 4.08 7.78 11.54
C THR A 117 5.43 8.31 12.04
N GLN A 118 5.46 9.51 12.60
CA GLN A 118 6.67 10.11 13.14
C GLN A 118 7.30 9.26 14.25
N GLN A 119 6.47 8.66 15.09
CA GLN A 119 6.91 7.91 16.27
C GLN A 119 7.41 6.50 15.92
N PHE A 120 6.76 5.80 14.97
CA PHE A 120 6.93 4.37 14.76
C PHE A 120 7.41 3.96 13.36
N VAL A 121 7.52 4.90 12.41
CA VAL A 121 7.95 4.61 11.04
C VAL A 121 9.36 5.17 10.81
N ALA A 122 10.35 4.32 11.03
CA ALA A 122 11.77 4.71 10.89
C ALA A 122 12.19 4.98 9.42
N LYS A 123 11.44 4.46 8.45
CA LYS A 123 11.77 4.59 7.02
C LYS A 123 10.50 4.66 6.18
N LEU A 124 10.34 5.75 5.44
CA LEU A 124 9.33 5.85 4.37
C LEU A 124 9.84 5.19 3.08
N PRO A 125 8.95 4.79 2.16
CA PRO A 125 9.35 4.33 0.84
C PRO A 125 10.21 5.35 0.10
N ASP A 126 11.18 4.87 -0.68
CA ASP A 126 11.97 5.70 -1.58
C ASP A 126 11.14 6.07 -2.83
N LEU A 127 10.14 5.25 -3.15
CA LEU A 127 9.19 5.43 -4.25
C LEU A 127 7.86 4.78 -3.90
N THR A 128 6.77 5.45 -4.20
CA THR A 128 5.41 4.93 -4.10
C THR A 128 4.73 4.99 -5.46
N PHE A 129 4.21 3.88 -5.93
CA PHE A 129 3.34 3.85 -7.11
C PHE A 129 1.88 3.89 -6.66
N TRP A 130 1.20 5.00 -6.93
CA TRP A 130 -0.24 5.08 -6.75
C TRP A 130 -0.96 4.71 -8.05
N LEU A 131 -1.58 3.53 -8.06
CA LEU A 131 -2.41 3.05 -9.16
C LEU A 131 -3.79 3.70 -9.04
N ASP A 132 -4.09 4.62 -9.94
CA ASP A 132 -5.32 5.39 -9.94
C ASP A 132 -6.29 4.90 -11.01
N ALA A 133 -7.49 4.51 -10.59
CA ALA A 133 -8.62 4.20 -11.47
C ALA A 133 -9.92 4.77 -10.87
N PRO A 134 -10.97 4.97 -11.68
CA PRO A 134 -12.31 5.23 -11.14
C PRO A 134 -12.71 4.13 -10.16
N VAL A 135 -13.33 4.52 -9.04
CA VAL A 135 -13.68 3.60 -7.94
C VAL A 135 -14.55 2.46 -8.43
N GLU A 136 -15.49 2.76 -9.32
CA GLU A 136 -16.41 1.79 -9.92
C GLU A 136 -15.66 0.66 -10.66
N VAL A 137 -14.62 1.01 -11.39
CA VAL A 137 -13.77 0.06 -12.14
C VAL A 137 -13.05 -0.88 -11.19
N GLY A 138 -12.44 -0.34 -10.14
CA GLY A 138 -11.73 -1.13 -9.13
C GLY A 138 -12.68 -2.07 -8.38
N MET A 139 -13.79 -1.55 -7.89
CA MET A 139 -14.79 -2.32 -7.15
C MET A 139 -15.45 -3.42 -7.99
N GLN A 140 -15.72 -3.18 -9.28
CA GLN A 140 -16.20 -4.22 -10.18
C GLN A 140 -15.19 -5.37 -10.32
N ARG A 141 -13.91 -5.05 -10.45
CA ARG A 141 -12.83 -6.06 -10.52
C ARG A 141 -12.65 -6.80 -9.18
N ALA A 142 -12.78 -6.10 -8.04
CA ALA A 142 -12.70 -6.71 -6.71
C ALA A 142 -13.83 -7.72 -6.48
N LYS A 143 -15.09 -7.38 -6.79
CA LYS A 143 -16.26 -8.28 -6.69
C LYS A 143 -16.09 -9.56 -7.50
N ASN A 144 -15.43 -9.51 -8.64
CA ASN A 144 -15.19 -10.68 -9.49
C ASN A 144 -14.14 -11.65 -8.93
N ARG A 145 -13.39 -11.29 -7.87
CA ARG A 145 -12.37 -12.14 -7.24
C ARG A 145 -12.91 -13.08 -6.15
N GLY A 146 -14.06 -12.76 -5.55
CA GLY A 146 -14.65 -13.56 -4.48
C GLY A 146 -15.29 -12.75 -3.36
N ALA A 147 -15.33 -13.34 -2.14
CA ALA A 147 -15.88 -12.67 -0.96
C ALA A 147 -15.09 -11.41 -0.61
N LEU A 148 -15.80 -10.34 -0.28
CA LEU A 148 -15.23 -9.06 0.09
C LEU A 148 -14.83 -9.06 1.57
N ASP A 149 -13.65 -8.54 1.89
CA ASP A 149 -13.23 -8.31 3.27
C ASP A 149 -13.96 -7.09 3.90
N ARG A 150 -13.68 -6.80 5.18
CA ARG A 150 -14.32 -5.72 5.94
C ARG A 150 -14.15 -4.33 5.30
N PHE A 151 -13.00 -4.06 4.70
CA PHE A 151 -12.76 -2.79 4.01
C PHE A 151 -13.46 -2.76 2.64
N GLU A 152 -13.42 -3.86 1.90
CA GLU A 152 -14.06 -3.97 0.58
C GLU A 152 -15.61 -3.89 0.65
N GLN A 153 -16.20 -4.06 1.84
CA GLN A 153 -17.64 -3.91 2.09
C GLN A 153 -18.08 -2.45 2.30
N GLU A 154 -17.14 -1.50 2.37
CA GLU A 154 -17.45 -0.09 2.55
C GLU A 154 -18.21 0.51 1.35
N LYS A 155 -18.89 1.64 1.60
CA LYS A 155 -19.69 2.34 0.57
C LYS A 155 -18.79 3.05 -0.44
N MET A 156 -19.32 3.32 -1.64
CA MET A 156 -18.61 4.01 -2.73
C MET A 156 -18.06 5.37 -2.30
N ASP A 157 -18.78 6.14 -1.48
CA ASP A 157 -18.33 7.44 -0.96
C ASP A 157 -17.07 7.33 -0.10
N PHE A 158 -16.91 6.22 0.63
CA PHE A 158 -15.69 5.92 1.38
C PHE A 158 -14.49 5.83 0.42
N PHE A 159 -14.60 5.03 -0.64
CA PHE A 159 -13.54 4.87 -1.63
C PHE A 159 -13.29 6.14 -2.45
N GLY A 160 -14.32 6.96 -2.66
CA GLY A 160 -14.17 8.28 -3.26
C GLY A 160 -13.22 9.16 -2.45
N ARG A 161 -13.44 9.24 -1.12
CA ARG A 161 -12.55 9.99 -0.20
C ARG A 161 -11.15 9.39 -0.12
N VAL A 162 -11.04 8.06 -0.09
CA VAL A 162 -9.73 7.35 -0.13
C VAL A 162 -8.93 7.76 -1.37
N ARG A 163 -9.55 7.73 -2.54
CA ARG A 163 -8.91 8.12 -3.81
C ARG A 163 -8.50 9.59 -3.81
N GLU A 164 -9.32 10.48 -3.24
CA GLU A 164 -9.03 11.91 -3.15
C GLU A 164 -7.79 12.18 -2.28
N VAL A 165 -7.66 11.49 -1.14
CA VAL A 165 -6.47 11.61 -0.27
C VAL A 165 -5.23 11.07 -0.97
N TYR A 166 -5.29 9.96 -1.70
CA TYR A 166 -4.16 9.53 -2.52
C TYR A 166 -3.76 10.59 -3.56
N ALA A 167 -4.74 11.25 -4.20
CA ALA A 167 -4.47 12.33 -5.15
C ALA A 167 -3.82 13.54 -4.46
N GLN A 168 -4.21 13.84 -3.22
CA GLN A 168 -3.59 14.89 -2.42
C GLN A 168 -2.13 14.54 -2.08
N ILE A 169 -1.87 13.32 -1.57
CA ILE A 169 -0.52 12.85 -1.24
C ILE A 169 0.39 12.92 -2.47
N ALA A 170 -0.09 12.47 -3.63
CA ALA A 170 0.69 12.52 -4.88
C ALA A 170 1.03 13.95 -5.33
N ARG A 171 0.18 14.95 -5.00
CA ARG A 171 0.49 16.36 -5.24
C ARG A 171 1.46 16.93 -4.21
N GLU A 172 1.31 16.57 -2.94
CA GLU A 172 2.14 17.06 -1.83
C GLU A 172 3.58 16.50 -1.88
N ASP A 173 3.74 15.26 -2.36
CA ASP A 173 5.03 14.56 -2.42
C ASP A 173 5.27 13.90 -3.79
N ALA A 174 5.23 14.71 -4.84
CA ALA A 174 5.38 14.27 -6.23
C ALA A 174 6.76 13.68 -6.55
N GLN A 175 7.77 13.88 -5.69
CA GLN A 175 9.10 13.27 -5.86
C GLN A 175 9.13 11.80 -5.41
N ARG A 176 8.29 11.45 -4.44
CA ARG A 176 8.19 10.10 -3.89
C ARG A 176 6.99 9.34 -4.46
N VAL A 177 5.85 9.99 -4.64
CA VAL A 177 4.58 9.36 -5.03
C VAL A 177 4.26 9.61 -6.49
N LEU A 178 4.38 8.55 -7.28
CA LEU A 178 4.09 8.58 -8.72
C LEU A 178 2.69 8.02 -8.99
N ARG A 179 1.81 8.86 -9.54
CA ARG A 179 0.51 8.41 -10.02
C ARG A 179 0.67 7.64 -11.34
N ILE A 180 0.07 6.45 -11.43
CA ILE A 180 -0.05 5.66 -12.66
C ILE A 180 -1.52 5.46 -12.99
N ASP A 181 -1.93 5.75 -14.22
CA ASP A 181 -3.27 5.47 -14.71
C ASP A 181 -3.49 3.95 -14.83
N ALA A 182 -4.25 3.39 -13.88
CA ALA A 182 -4.55 1.96 -13.80
C ALA A 182 -5.67 1.50 -14.75
N THR A 183 -6.13 2.36 -15.66
CA THR A 183 -7.03 1.99 -16.77
C THR A 183 -6.26 1.51 -18.00
N GLN A 184 -4.95 1.78 -18.05
CA GLN A 184 -4.05 1.33 -19.12
C GLN A 184 -3.80 -0.19 -19.07
N SER A 185 -3.14 -0.73 -20.10
CA SER A 185 -2.78 -2.15 -20.10
C SER A 185 -1.76 -2.49 -19.01
N ALA A 186 -1.78 -3.73 -18.53
CA ALA A 186 -0.84 -4.19 -17.50
C ALA A 186 0.62 -4.05 -17.94
N GLU A 187 0.90 -4.29 -19.22
CA GLU A 187 2.22 -4.15 -19.82
C GLU A 187 2.69 -2.69 -19.78
N HIS A 188 1.82 -1.75 -20.14
CA HIS A 188 2.15 -0.32 -20.11
C HIS A 188 2.44 0.15 -18.68
N ILE A 189 1.59 -0.23 -17.71
CA ILE A 189 1.76 0.10 -16.29
C ILE A 189 3.10 -0.45 -15.76
N ALA A 190 3.43 -1.71 -16.11
CA ALA A 190 4.68 -2.34 -15.69
C ALA A 190 5.91 -1.65 -16.31
N GLN A 191 5.83 -1.28 -17.59
CA GLN A 191 6.91 -0.58 -18.27
C GLN A 191 7.18 0.80 -17.66
N VAL A 192 6.13 1.57 -17.33
CA VAL A 192 6.25 2.86 -16.64
C VAL A 192 6.92 2.67 -15.28
N ALA A 193 6.45 1.72 -14.48
CA ALA A 193 7.01 1.44 -13.16
C ALA A 193 8.48 1.02 -13.23
N LEU A 194 8.82 0.09 -14.12
CA LEU A 194 10.20 -0.39 -14.31
C LEU A 194 11.15 0.74 -14.72
N THR A 195 10.71 1.62 -15.62
CA THR A 195 11.49 2.78 -16.05
C THR A 195 11.85 3.69 -14.86
N HIS A 196 10.88 3.99 -13.99
CA HIS A 196 11.12 4.83 -12.80
C HIS A 196 12.03 4.15 -11.77
N VAL A 197 11.84 2.85 -11.53
CA VAL A 197 12.69 2.09 -10.60
C VAL A 197 14.13 2.03 -11.09
N THR A 198 14.33 1.67 -12.36
CA THR A 198 15.69 1.58 -12.94
C THR A 198 16.39 2.92 -13.01
N ALA A 199 15.67 4.02 -13.23
CA ALA A 199 16.25 5.35 -13.17
C ALA A 199 16.76 5.68 -11.75
N LYS A 200 15.99 5.34 -10.69
CA LYS A 200 16.41 5.55 -9.29
C LYS A 200 17.54 4.62 -8.81
N LEU A 201 17.70 3.44 -9.43
CA LEU A 201 18.78 2.50 -9.08
C LEU A 201 20.13 2.87 -9.67
N LYS A 202 20.18 3.76 -10.65
CA LYS A 202 21.42 4.23 -11.31
C LYS A 202 22.13 5.37 -10.57
N TYR A 203 21.53 5.90 -9.51
CA TYR A 203 22.07 6.95 -8.64
C TYR A 203 22.21 6.45 -7.20
#